data_7a1cc304c7b536b3f1afd35ec5034873
#
_entry.id   7a1cc304c7b536b3f1afd35ec5034873
#
_cell.length_a   1.000
_cell.length_b   1.000
_cell.length_c   1.000
_cell.angle_alpha   90.00
_cell.angle_beta   90.00
_cell.angle_gamma   90.00
#
_symmetry.space_group_name_H-M   'P 1'
#
loop_
_entity.id
_entity.type
_entity.pdbx_description
1 polymer ?
#
loop_
_entity_poly.entity_id
_entity_poly.type
_entity_poly.pdbx_seq_one_letter_code
_entity_poly.pdbx_strand_id
1 'polypeptide(L)'
;MDVLGIDIGGSGIKGAPVDIAAGKLTRERLRIPTPQPAKPGPVAEVVARIVDHFSWTGPVGVTFPGVVRDGVVMTAANVHHSWIGVDAAELFGGATVLNDADAAGLAEMAFGEGRGRRGTVLMLTIGTGIGSALFTEGVLVPNTELGHLQLKGKDAEHRASDRAREESELSWEKWAARVEEYLRHVEMLFSPSLIVVGGGVSKKSGKWLPHVHIDTPIVPALLQNEAGIIGAAQMAAAPHPAATR
;
A
#
# COMPACT_ATOMS: atom_id res chain seq x y z
N MET A 1 20.87 7.20 7.27
CA MET A 1 19.96 8.34 7.55
C MET A 1 18.60 7.76 7.86
N ASP A 2 18.04 8.14 9.01
CA ASP A 2 16.71 7.66 9.40
C ASP A 2 15.64 8.63 8.95
N VAL A 3 14.46 8.10 8.57
CA VAL A 3 13.26 8.86 8.21
C VAL A 3 12.07 8.21 8.89
N LEU A 4 11.15 9.02 9.42
CA LEU A 4 9.95 8.48 10.04
C LEU A 4 8.92 8.09 8.97
N GLY A 5 8.57 6.81 8.94
CA GLY A 5 7.46 6.31 8.13
C GLY A 5 6.22 6.06 8.99
N ILE A 6 5.05 6.46 8.50
CA ILE A 6 3.75 6.25 9.16
C ILE A 6 2.79 5.60 8.15
N ASP A 7 2.15 4.52 8.56
CA ASP A 7 1.19 3.76 7.76
C ASP A 7 -0.22 3.89 8.35
N ILE A 8 -1.11 4.58 7.63
CA ILE A 8 -2.51 4.77 8.02
C ILE A 8 -3.34 3.61 7.49
N GLY A 9 -3.67 2.67 8.38
CA GLY A 9 -4.56 1.56 8.07
C GLY A 9 -5.95 1.70 8.68
N GLY A 10 -6.93 0.97 8.18
CA GLY A 10 -8.33 1.04 8.63
C GLY A 10 -8.55 0.65 10.10
N SER A 11 -7.70 -0.21 10.69
CA SER A 11 -7.80 -0.66 12.08
C SER A 11 -6.71 -0.12 13.01
N GLY A 12 -5.68 0.53 12.46
CA GLY A 12 -4.57 1.07 13.24
C GLY A 12 -3.59 1.84 12.39
N ILE A 13 -3.10 2.93 12.95
CA ILE A 13 -2.04 3.77 12.40
C ILE A 13 -0.74 3.33 13.07
N LYS A 14 0.29 3.08 12.27
CA LYS A 14 1.56 2.56 12.74
C LYS A 14 2.69 3.44 12.24
N GLY A 15 3.73 3.64 13.03
CA GLY A 15 4.90 4.38 12.60
C GLY A 15 6.16 3.90 13.28
N ALA A 16 7.29 4.09 12.60
CA ALA A 16 8.62 3.86 13.12
C ALA A 16 9.68 4.62 12.31
N PRO A 17 10.81 4.99 12.92
CA PRO A 17 11.99 5.42 12.18
C PRO A 17 12.57 4.27 11.36
N VAL A 18 12.98 4.57 10.13
CA VAL A 18 13.50 3.63 9.13
C VAL A 18 14.89 4.04 8.70
N ASP A 19 15.86 3.14 8.78
CA ASP A 19 17.14 3.30 8.07
C ASP A 19 16.89 3.11 6.57
N ILE A 20 16.97 4.20 5.83
CA ILE A 20 16.70 4.26 4.39
C ILE A 20 17.69 3.43 3.56
N ALA A 21 18.92 3.26 4.04
CA ALA A 21 19.91 2.45 3.32
C ALA A 21 19.66 0.94 3.49
N ALA A 22 19.21 0.53 4.66
CA ALA A 22 18.97 -0.86 4.99
C ALA A 22 17.53 -1.32 4.73
N GLY A 23 16.57 -0.40 4.62
CA GLY A 23 15.14 -0.71 4.52
C GLY A 23 14.60 -1.41 5.77
N LYS A 24 15.07 -1.01 6.95
CA LYS A 24 14.72 -1.64 8.23
C LYS A 24 14.30 -0.61 9.27
N LEU A 25 13.34 -1.00 10.09
CA LEU A 25 12.97 -0.21 11.26
C LEU A 25 14.16 -0.15 12.23
N THR A 26 14.48 1.05 12.72
CA THR A 26 15.58 1.26 13.69
C THR A 26 15.09 1.29 15.13
N ARG A 27 13.77 1.40 15.34
CA ARG A 27 13.08 1.31 16.64
C ARG A 27 11.82 0.46 16.49
N GLU A 28 11.31 -0.06 17.60
CA GLU A 28 10.03 -0.76 17.63
C GLU A 28 8.91 0.18 17.14
N ARG A 29 8.04 -0.34 16.27
CA ARG A 29 6.91 0.43 15.73
C ARG A 29 5.87 0.71 16.81
N LEU A 30 5.42 1.94 16.90
CA LEU A 30 4.23 2.32 17.65
C LEU A 30 2.98 2.01 16.81
N ARG A 31 1.96 1.42 17.42
CA ARG A 31 0.64 1.25 16.83
C ARG A 31 -0.42 1.90 17.70
N ILE A 32 -1.22 2.78 17.11
CA ILE A 32 -2.38 3.42 17.75
C ILE A 32 -3.63 2.99 16.95
N PRO A 33 -4.75 2.61 17.59
CA PRO A 33 -6.00 2.33 16.90
C PRO A 33 -6.45 3.51 16.04
N THR A 34 -6.92 3.23 14.81
CA THR A 34 -7.49 4.26 13.94
C THR A 34 -8.77 4.81 14.56
N PRO A 35 -8.91 6.13 14.74
CA PRO A 35 -10.14 6.73 15.27
C PRO A 35 -11.35 6.37 14.40
N GLN A 36 -12.49 6.15 15.02
CA GLN A 36 -13.74 5.90 14.32
C GLN A 36 -14.78 6.97 14.69
N PRO A 37 -15.35 7.65 13.67
CA PRO A 37 -15.03 7.59 12.24
C PRO A 37 -13.66 8.20 11.93
N ALA A 38 -12.95 7.62 10.93
CA ALA A 38 -11.61 8.04 10.52
C ALA A 38 -11.63 9.38 9.77
N LYS A 39 -11.93 10.48 10.49
CA LYS A 39 -11.96 11.86 9.95
C LYS A 39 -10.56 12.49 9.96
N PRO A 40 -10.33 13.55 9.14
CA PRO A 40 -9.02 14.21 9.04
C PRO A 40 -8.43 14.65 10.39
N GLY A 41 -9.16 15.43 11.19
CA GLY A 41 -8.65 15.93 12.48
C GLY A 41 -8.20 14.82 13.44
N PRO A 42 -9.09 13.88 13.82
CA PRO A 42 -8.70 12.78 14.72
C PRO A 42 -7.55 11.91 14.20
N VAL A 43 -7.45 11.69 12.89
CA VAL A 43 -6.33 10.95 12.30
C VAL A 43 -5.04 11.76 12.37
N ALA A 44 -5.10 13.08 12.11
CA ALA A 44 -3.93 13.96 12.24
C ALA A 44 -3.40 14.01 13.69
N GLU A 45 -4.28 14.02 14.69
CA GLU A 45 -3.87 13.92 16.09
C GLU A 45 -3.09 12.61 16.38
N VAL A 46 -3.50 11.50 15.77
CA VAL A 46 -2.76 10.22 15.90
C VAL A 46 -1.40 10.30 15.22
N VAL A 47 -1.32 10.88 14.03
CA VAL A 47 -0.05 11.09 13.31
C VAL A 47 0.88 11.95 14.17
N ALA A 48 0.41 13.08 14.71
CA ALA A 48 1.19 13.95 15.59
C ALA A 48 1.70 13.20 16.84
N ARG A 49 0.85 12.39 17.48
CA ARG A 49 1.26 11.56 18.63
C ARG A 49 2.36 10.55 18.29
N ILE A 50 2.39 10.01 17.07
CA ILE A 50 3.47 9.13 16.63
C ILE A 50 4.76 9.93 16.44
N VAL A 51 4.70 11.10 15.80
CA VAL A 51 5.84 12.02 15.65
C VAL A 51 6.41 12.39 17.01
N ASP A 52 5.57 12.79 17.96
CA ASP A 52 5.96 13.16 19.34
C ASP A 52 6.58 11.98 20.10
N HIS A 53 6.01 10.78 19.99
CA HIS A 53 6.54 9.56 20.63
C HIS A 53 7.99 9.29 20.26
N PHE A 54 8.35 9.54 19.01
CA PHE A 54 9.72 9.38 18.54
C PHE A 54 10.57 10.63 18.74
N SER A 55 10.01 11.75 19.26
CA SER A 55 10.63 13.07 19.34
C SER A 55 11.25 13.45 17.99
N TRP A 56 10.48 13.24 16.91
CA TRP A 56 10.98 13.30 15.54
C TRP A 56 10.97 14.72 14.99
N THR A 57 12.11 15.15 14.42
CA THR A 57 12.28 16.48 13.82
C THR A 57 12.73 16.42 12.36
N GLY A 58 12.96 15.22 11.83
CA GLY A 58 13.36 14.99 10.44
C GLY A 58 12.20 14.83 9.47
N PRO A 59 12.45 14.42 8.22
CA PRO A 59 11.42 14.13 7.24
C PRO A 59 10.44 13.05 7.73
N VAL A 60 9.16 13.21 7.35
CA VAL A 60 8.07 12.27 7.67
C VAL A 60 7.38 11.85 6.38
N GLY A 61 7.25 10.55 6.17
CA GLY A 61 6.40 9.97 5.12
C GLY A 61 5.16 9.35 5.72
N VAL A 62 3.99 9.56 5.09
CA VAL A 62 2.71 9.05 5.58
C VAL A 62 1.98 8.35 4.45
N THR A 63 1.53 7.11 4.65
CA THR A 63 0.63 6.47 3.70
C THR A 63 -0.81 6.89 3.94
N PHE A 64 -1.59 6.94 2.87
CA PHE A 64 -3.03 7.18 2.92
C PHE A 64 -3.77 6.11 2.10
N PRO A 65 -4.87 5.51 2.61
CA PRO A 65 -5.63 4.47 1.91
C PRO A 65 -6.58 5.09 0.87
N GLY A 66 -6.01 5.62 -0.21
CA GLY A 66 -6.70 6.26 -1.32
C GLY A 66 -5.76 7.01 -2.24
N VAL A 67 -6.29 7.56 -3.33
CA VAL A 67 -5.54 8.35 -4.30
C VAL A 67 -5.10 9.68 -3.69
N VAL A 68 -3.79 9.97 -3.78
CA VAL A 68 -3.19 11.24 -3.33
C VAL A 68 -2.44 11.88 -4.51
N ARG A 69 -2.72 13.16 -4.78
CA ARG A 69 -2.02 13.96 -5.80
C ARG A 69 -1.48 15.23 -5.17
N ASP A 70 -0.18 15.43 -5.27
CA ASP A 70 0.48 16.63 -4.72
C ASP A 70 0.11 16.93 -3.26
N GLY A 71 0.00 15.86 -2.44
CA GLY A 71 -0.40 15.95 -1.03
C GLY A 71 -1.90 16.03 -0.78
N VAL A 72 -2.74 16.22 -1.81
CA VAL A 72 -4.19 16.34 -1.70
C VAL A 72 -4.88 14.99 -1.90
N VAL A 73 -5.79 14.65 -1.00
CA VAL A 73 -6.59 13.42 -1.07
C VAL A 73 -7.68 13.56 -2.14
N MET A 74 -7.70 12.64 -3.11
CA MET A 74 -8.66 12.63 -4.22
C MET A 74 -9.79 11.62 -4.03
N THR A 75 -9.52 10.50 -3.33
CA THR A 75 -10.52 9.45 -3.07
C THR A 75 -10.51 9.01 -1.61
N ALA A 76 -11.62 8.47 -1.12
CA ALA A 76 -11.80 8.06 0.28
C ALA A 76 -12.69 6.82 0.37
N ALA A 77 -12.30 5.72 -0.27
CA ALA A 77 -13.12 4.49 -0.32
C ALA A 77 -13.26 3.80 1.05
N ASN A 78 -12.19 3.74 1.83
CA ASN A 78 -12.10 3.02 3.10
C ASN A 78 -11.93 3.92 4.33
N VAL A 79 -12.07 5.24 4.17
CA VAL A 79 -12.03 6.25 5.22
C VAL A 79 -13.22 7.21 5.07
N HIS A 80 -13.37 8.15 6.02
CA HIS A 80 -14.50 9.09 5.96
C HIS A 80 -14.40 10.01 4.74
N HIS A 81 -15.52 10.22 4.02
CA HIS A 81 -15.59 11.01 2.78
C HIS A 81 -15.09 12.45 2.92
N SER A 82 -15.08 13.01 4.14
CA SER A 82 -14.55 14.36 4.40
C SER A 82 -13.04 14.52 4.12
N TRP A 83 -12.34 13.45 3.76
CA TRP A 83 -10.97 13.52 3.30
C TRP A 83 -10.82 14.08 1.88
N ILE A 84 -11.86 13.93 1.04
CA ILE A 84 -11.78 14.36 -0.36
C ILE A 84 -11.53 15.88 -0.43
N GLY A 85 -10.44 16.27 -1.11
CA GLY A 85 -9.99 17.65 -1.23
C GLY A 85 -9.15 18.19 -0.06
N VAL A 86 -8.89 17.38 0.96
CA VAL A 86 -7.99 17.76 2.07
C VAL A 86 -6.55 17.73 1.61
N ASP A 87 -5.79 18.79 1.86
CA ASP A 87 -4.35 18.79 1.78
C ASP A 87 -3.80 18.03 3.01
N ALA A 88 -3.53 16.75 2.80
CA ALA A 88 -3.03 15.87 3.84
C ALA A 88 -1.55 16.15 4.15
N ALA A 89 -0.79 16.67 3.19
CA ALA A 89 0.59 17.05 3.42
C ALA A 89 0.67 18.22 4.41
N GLU A 90 -0.12 19.27 4.20
CA GLU A 90 -0.24 20.38 5.15
C GLU A 90 -0.78 19.92 6.50
N LEU A 91 -1.86 19.12 6.50
CA LEU A 91 -2.52 18.61 7.71
C LEU A 91 -1.56 17.79 8.60
N PHE A 92 -0.61 17.06 7.99
CA PHE A 92 0.40 16.27 8.70
C PHE A 92 1.73 17.03 8.89
N GLY A 93 1.69 18.37 8.88
CA GLY A 93 2.85 19.21 9.20
C GLY A 93 3.95 19.21 8.14
N GLY A 94 3.61 19.12 6.88
CA GLY A 94 4.55 19.10 5.76
C GLY A 94 5.09 17.70 5.44
N ALA A 95 4.39 16.65 5.85
CA ALA A 95 4.77 15.28 5.52
C ALA A 95 4.62 14.98 4.03
N THR A 96 5.44 14.08 3.50
CA THR A 96 5.22 13.48 2.20
C THR A 96 4.11 12.45 2.29
N VAL A 97 3.03 12.62 1.53
CA VAL A 97 1.87 11.71 1.57
C VAL A 97 1.71 10.97 0.26
N LEU A 98 1.49 9.65 0.34
CA LEU A 98 1.31 8.79 -0.84
C LEU A 98 0.29 7.68 -0.57
N ASN A 99 -0.18 7.04 -1.64
CA ASN A 99 -1.07 5.87 -1.53
C ASN A 99 -0.38 4.71 -0.79
N ASP A 100 -1.14 3.92 -0.02
CA ASP A 100 -0.62 2.83 0.81
C ASP A 100 -0.05 1.65 -0.01
N ALA A 101 -0.68 1.32 -1.14
CA ALA A 101 -0.18 0.29 -2.05
C ALA A 101 1.08 0.76 -2.80
N ASP A 102 1.13 2.04 -3.21
CA ASP A 102 2.33 2.64 -3.80
C ASP A 102 3.52 2.57 -2.83
N ALA A 103 3.30 2.91 -1.56
CA ALA A 103 4.32 2.79 -0.53
C ALA A 103 4.81 1.35 -0.37
N ALA A 104 3.88 0.39 -0.24
CA ALA A 104 4.25 -1.01 -0.14
C ALA A 104 5.05 -1.50 -1.36
N GLY A 105 4.66 -1.06 -2.55
CA GLY A 105 5.37 -1.34 -3.80
C GLY A 105 6.79 -0.77 -3.82
N LEU A 106 6.97 0.50 -3.43
CA LEU A 106 8.29 1.14 -3.34
C LEU A 106 9.23 0.34 -2.43
N ALA A 107 8.74 -0.07 -1.27
CA ALA A 107 9.53 -0.87 -0.33
C ALA A 107 9.93 -2.23 -0.93
N GLU A 108 9.00 -2.94 -1.56
CA GLU A 108 9.28 -4.25 -2.19
C GLU A 108 10.22 -4.13 -3.40
N MET A 109 10.13 -3.04 -4.18
CA MET A 109 11.05 -2.79 -5.29
C MET A 109 12.48 -2.47 -4.81
N ALA A 110 12.62 -1.85 -3.66
CA ALA A 110 13.94 -1.48 -3.14
C ALA A 110 14.59 -2.60 -2.31
N PHE A 111 13.82 -3.30 -1.48
CA PHE A 111 14.34 -4.22 -0.45
C PHE A 111 13.72 -5.61 -0.47
N GLY A 112 12.65 -5.82 -1.23
CA GLY A 112 11.89 -7.07 -1.27
C GLY A 112 12.01 -7.84 -2.58
N GLU A 113 10.93 -8.51 -2.94
CA GLU A 113 10.84 -9.42 -4.10
C GLU A 113 10.94 -8.69 -5.45
N GLY A 114 10.65 -7.39 -5.49
CA GLY A 114 10.79 -6.56 -6.69
C GLY A 114 12.23 -6.07 -6.95
N ARG A 115 13.16 -6.28 -6.02
CA ARG A 115 14.51 -5.73 -6.10
C ARG A 115 15.26 -6.23 -7.34
N GLY A 116 15.75 -5.27 -8.14
CA GLY A 116 16.52 -5.54 -9.36
C GLY A 116 15.68 -6.10 -10.52
N ARG A 117 14.37 -6.19 -10.38
CA ARG A 117 13.48 -6.58 -11.48
C ARG A 117 13.36 -5.47 -12.51
N ARG A 118 13.34 -5.87 -13.78
CA ARG A 118 13.12 -4.98 -14.92
C ARG A 118 11.78 -5.28 -15.59
N GLY A 119 11.39 -4.41 -16.52
CA GLY A 119 10.10 -4.49 -17.18
C GLY A 119 8.97 -4.00 -16.28
N THR A 120 7.78 -4.53 -16.50
CA THR A 120 6.58 -4.18 -15.74
C THR A 120 6.48 -5.08 -14.50
N VAL A 121 6.49 -4.48 -13.31
CA VAL A 121 6.25 -5.18 -12.04
C VAL A 121 4.97 -4.65 -11.42
N LEU A 122 4.11 -5.55 -11.00
CA LEU A 122 2.87 -5.21 -10.34
C LEU A 122 2.90 -5.67 -8.87
N MET A 123 2.71 -4.73 -7.94
CA MET A 123 2.42 -5.01 -6.54
C MET A 123 0.92 -4.97 -6.31
N LEU A 124 0.38 -6.00 -5.68
CA LEU A 124 -1.02 -6.07 -5.25
C LEU A 124 -1.09 -6.26 -3.74
N THR A 125 -1.83 -5.43 -3.04
CA THR A 125 -2.13 -5.62 -1.62
C THR A 125 -3.55 -6.16 -1.48
N ILE A 126 -3.69 -7.43 -1.10
CA ILE A 126 -5.00 -8.08 -0.96
C ILE A 126 -5.35 -8.22 0.52
N GLY A 127 -6.44 -7.56 0.91
CA GLY A 127 -6.93 -7.51 2.29
C GLY A 127 -8.42 -7.20 2.32
N THR A 128 -8.80 -6.10 2.96
CA THR A 128 -10.17 -5.57 2.96
C THR A 128 -10.64 -5.21 1.55
N GLY A 129 -9.76 -4.64 0.74
CA GLY A 129 -9.92 -4.39 -0.68
C GLY A 129 -8.71 -4.95 -1.44
N ILE A 130 -8.48 -4.44 -2.65
CA ILE A 130 -7.30 -4.72 -3.48
C ILE A 130 -6.65 -3.38 -3.85
N GLY A 131 -5.52 -3.06 -3.21
CA GLY A 131 -4.65 -1.97 -3.64
C GLY A 131 -3.65 -2.45 -4.68
N SER A 132 -3.15 -1.53 -5.49
CA SER A 132 -2.17 -1.83 -6.55
C SER A 132 -1.12 -0.74 -6.70
N ALA A 133 0.11 -1.13 -7.01
CA ALA A 133 1.17 -0.24 -7.45
C ALA A 133 1.85 -0.84 -8.69
N LEU A 134 1.98 -0.05 -9.73
CA LEU A 134 2.57 -0.45 -11.00
C LEU A 134 3.94 0.20 -11.17
N PHE A 135 4.91 -0.60 -11.60
CA PHE A 135 6.25 -0.14 -11.90
C PHE A 135 6.62 -0.48 -13.34
N THR A 136 7.31 0.44 -13.99
CA THR A 136 7.94 0.17 -15.28
C THR A 136 9.42 0.55 -15.19
N GLU A 137 10.32 -0.40 -15.48
CA GLU A 137 11.76 -0.24 -15.31
C GLU A 137 12.19 0.30 -13.92
N GLY A 138 11.46 -0.11 -12.87
CA GLY A 138 11.68 0.32 -11.49
C GLY A 138 11.09 1.69 -11.13
N VAL A 139 10.43 2.37 -12.06
CA VAL A 139 9.77 3.66 -11.85
C VAL A 139 8.30 3.44 -11.53
N LEU A 140 7.83 4.02 -10.44
CA LEU A 140 6.43 3.94 -10.01
C LEU A 140 5.51 4.71 -10.99
N VAL A 141 4.43 4.07 -11.40
CA VAL A 141 3.24 4.73 -11.99
C VAL A 141 2.25 4.92 -10.85
N PRO A 142 2.13 6.13 -10.27
CA PRO A 142 1.45 6.34 -9.01
C PRO A 142 -0.08 6.22 -9.13
N ASN A 143 -0.71 5.85 -8.01
CA ASN A 143 -2.15 5.85 -7.83
C ASN A 143 -2.90 4.95 -8.82
N THR A 144 -2.40 3.75 -9.08
CA THR A 144 -3.16 2.76 -9.84
C THR A 144 -4.21 2.11 -8.93
N GLU A 145 -5.44 1.98 -9.43
CA GLU A 145 -6.59 1.47 -8.68
C GLU A 145 -7.17 0.21 -9.37
N LEU A 146 -6.30 -0.80 -9.58
CA LEU A 146 -6.67 -2.01 -10.32
C LEU A 146 -7.68 -2.90 -9.57
N GLY A 147 -7.90 -2.68 -8.27
CA GLY A 147 -8.96 -3.32 -7.51
C GLY A 147 -10.36 -2.95 -8.00
N HIS A 148 -10.51 -1.77 -8.67
CA HIS A 148 -11.74 -1.29 -9.27
C HIS A 148 -11.96 -1.73 -10.72
N LEU A 149 -11.08 -2.59 -11.29
CA LEU A 149 -11.36 -3.21 -12.58
C LEU A 149 -12.69 -3.95 -12.55
N GLN A 150 -13.51 -3.73 -13.58
CA GLN A 150 -14.83 -4.35 -13.66
C GLN A 150 -14.73 -5.81 -14.13
N LEU A 151 -15.08 -6.74 -13.26
CA LEU A 151 -15.18 -8.16 -13.54
C LEU A 151 -16.60 -8.65 -13.29
N LYS A 152 -17.26 -9.14 -14.34
CA LYS A 152 -18.66 -9.63 -14.25
C LYS A 152 -19.62 -8.59 -13.66
N GLY A 153 -19.43 -7.32 -14.03
CA GLY A 153 -20.30 -6.21 -13.61
C GLY A 153 -20.09 -5.74 -12.16
N LYS A 154 -18.97 -6.10 -11.52
CA LYS A 154 -18.58 -5.65 -10.17
C LYS A 154 -17.10 -5.34 -10.15
N ASP A 155 -16.69 -4.48 -9.23
CA ASP A 155 -15.28 -4.25 -8.95
C ASP A 155 -14.60 -5.56 -8.56
N ALA A 156 -13.38 -5.77 -9.05
CA ALA A 156 -12.61 -6.99 -8.79
C ALA A 156 -12.46 -7.26 -7.30
N GLU A 157 -12.25 -6.23 -6.48
CA GLU A 157 -12.11 -6.36 -5.04
C GLU A 157 -13.35 -6.93 -4.35
N HIS A 158 -14.56 -6.67 -4.86
CA HIS A 158 -15.80 -7.25 -4.33
C HIS A 158 -15.90 -8.77 -4.57
N ARG A 159 -14.98 -9.35 -5.33
CA ARG A 159 -14.93 -10.78 -5.64
C ARG A 159 -13.65 -11.47 -5.14
N ALA A 160 -12.51 -10.78 -5.26
CA ALA A 160 -11.18 -11.34 -5.07
C ALA A 160 -10.41 -10.81 -3.84
N SER A 161 -10.96 -9.86 -3.06
CA SER A 161 -10.38 -9.47 -1.77
C SER A 161 -10.51 -10.57 -0.72
N ASP A 162 -9.71 -10.51 0.36
CA ASP A 162 -9.84 -11.42 1.50
C ASP A 162 -11.18 -11.23 2.23
N ARG A 163 -11.66 -9.96 2.32
CA ARG A 163 -13.01 -9.68 2.82
C ARG A 163 -14.08 -10.42 2.01
N ALA A 164 -14.01 -10.36 0.69
CA ALA A 164 -14.98 -11.08 -0.17
C ALA A 164 -14.93 -12.59 0.02
N ARG A 165 -13.72 -13.16 0.33
CA ARG A 165 -13.59 -14.56 0.70
C ARG A 165 -14.32 -14.87 2.00
N GLU A 166 -14.11 -14.05 3.03
CA GLU A 166 -14.69 -14.24 4.36
C GLU A 166 -16.22 -14.09 4.34
N GLU A 167 -16.72 -13.01 3.75
CA GLU A 167 -18.16 -12.73 3.62
C GLU A 167 -18.91 -13.79 2.79
N SER A 168 -18.23 -14.41 1.81
CA SER A 168 -18.80 -15.50 0.99
C SER A 168 -18.49 -16.89 1.55
N GLU A 169 -17.84 -17.00 2.72
CA GLU A 169 -17.43 -18.25 3.37
C GLU A 169 -16.68 -19.22 2.43
N LEU A 170 -15.82 -18.68 1.56
CA LEU A 170 -15.11 -19.48 0.56
C LEU A 170 -13.91 -20.20 1.17
N SER A 171 -13.73 -21.46 0.76
CA SER A 171 -12.45 -22.14 0.94
C SER A 171 -11.33 -21.39 0.18
N TRP A 172 -10.07 -21.59 0.59
CA TRP A 172 -8.92 -20.97 -0.07
C TRP A 172 -8.82 -21.34 -1.55
N GLU A 173 -9.14 -22.60 -1.90
CA GLU A 173 -9.15 -23.08 -3.28
C GLU A 173 -10.23 -22.37 -4.13
N LYS A 174 -11.47 -22.28 -3.62
CA LYS A 174 -12.56 -21.59 -4.33
C LYS A 174 -12.28 -20.08 -4.49
N TRP A 175 -11.67 -19.49 -3.49
CA TRP A 175 -11.26 -18.09 -3.56
C TRP A 175 -10.08 -17.89 -4.53
N ALA A 176 -9.10 -18.80 -4.55
CA ALA A 176 -8.00 -18.77 -5.49
C ALA A 176 -8.47 -18.73 -6.95
N ALA A 177 -9.54 -19.44 -7.29
CA ALA A 177 -10.13 -19.38 -8.62
C ALA A 177 -10.67 -17.98 -8.99
N ARG A 178 -11.20 -17.22 -8.00
CA ARG A 178 -11.61 -15.83 -8.20
C ARG A 178 -10.40 -14.88 -8.34
N VAL A 179 -9.35 -15.15 -7.58
CA VAL A 179 -8.07 -14.41 -7.69
C VAL A 179 -7.43 -14.69 -9.05
N GLU A 180 -7.41 -15.94 -9.51
CA GLU A 180 -6.89 -16.29 -10.82
C GLU A 180 -7.63 -15.56 -11.95
N GLU A 181 -8.96 -15.49 -11.91
CA GLU A 181 -9.76 -14.75 -12.89
C GLU A 181 -9.34 -13.27 -12.95
N TYR A 182 -9.14 -12.65 -11.78
CA TYR A 182 -8.65 -11.28 -11.68
C TYR A 182 -7.22 -11.12 -12.22
N LEU A 183 -6.31 -12.00 -11.81
CA LEU A 183 -4.91 -11.94 -12.23
C LEU A 183 -4.73 -12.20 -13.72
N ARG A 184 -5.49 -13.11 -14.33
CA ARG A 184 -5.51 -13.30 -15.79
C ARG A 184 -5.96 -12.05 -16.53
N HIS A 185 -6.92 -11.31 -15.99
CA HIS A 185 -7.35 -10.05 -16.59
C HIS A 185 -6.25 -8.98 -16.50
N VAL A 186 -5.61 -8.87 -15.36
CA VAL A 186 -4.47 -7.97 -15.16
C VAL A 186 -3.28 -8.37 -16.03
N GLU A 187 -2.97 -9.65 -16.12
CA GLU A 187 -1.90 -10.19 -16.97
C GLU A 187 -2.13 -9.83 -18.44
N MET A 188 -3.35 -10.00 -18.94
CA MET A 188 -3.73 -9.64 -20.32
C MET A 188 -3.56 -8.13 -20.58
N LEU A 189 -3.87 -7.26 -19.61
CA LEU A 189 -3.83 -5.82 -19.80
C LEU A 189 -2.43 -5.23 -19.71
N PHE A 190 -1.58 -5.76 -18.83
CA PHE A 190 -0.30 -5.14 -18.47
C PHE A 190 0.93 -5.98 -18.83
N SER A 191 0.75 -7.27 -19.13
CA SER A 191 1.84 -8.23 -19.42
C SER A 191 3.01 -8.08 -18.42
N PRO A 192 2.76 -8.16 -17.09
CA PRO A 192 3.81 -7.93 -16.11
C PRO A 192 4.86 -9.03 -16.14
N SER A 193 6.11 -8.68 -15.86
CA SER A 193 7.22 -9.63 -15.70
C SER A 193 7.22 -10.30 -14.33
N LEU A 194 6.52 -9.68 -13.35
CA LEU A 194 6.37 -10.18 -11.98
C LEU A 194 5.13 -9.58 -11.34
N ILE A 195 4.40 -10.40 -10.58
CA ILE A 195 3.36 -9.95 -9.64
C ILE A 195 3.80 -10.26 -8.22
N VAL A 196 3.89 -9.23 -7.36
CA VAL A 196 4.18 -9.36 -5.93
C VAL A 196 2.87 -9.20 -5.16
N VAL A 197 2.51 -10.16 -4.31
CA VAL A 197 1.26 -10.11 -3.55
C VAL A 197 1.52 -9.88 -2.08
N GLY A 198 1.10 -8.70 -1.60
CA GLY A 198 1.11 -8.28 -0.20
C GLY A 198 -0.26 -8.35 0.46
N GLY A 199 -0.39 -7.64 1.58
CA GLY A 199 -1.60 -7.63 2.39
C GLY A 199 -1.74 -8.87 3.28
N GLY A 200 -2.91 -9.04 3.89
CA GLY A 200 -3.17 -10.12 4.85
C GLY A 200 -3.00 -11.53 4.28
N VAL A 201 -3.31 -11.71 3.00
CA VAL A 201 -3.26 -13.01 2.32
C VAL A 201 -1.85 -13.49 2.02
N SER A 202 -0.85 -12.60 1.96
CA SER A 202 0.54 -12.97 1.68
C SER A 202 1.10 -13.95 2.72
N LYS A 203 0.72 -13.79 3.98
CA LYS A 203 1.11 -14.70 5.08
C LYS A 203 0.49 -16.09 4.97
N LYS A 204 -0.54 -16.23 4.15
CA LYS A 204 -1.29 -17.48 3.92
C LYS A 204 -1.10 -17.97 2.48
N SER A 205 -0.09 -17.49 1.77
CA SER A 205 0.19 -17.79 0.35
C SER A 205 0.21 -19.29 0.05
N GLY A 206 0.77 -20.10 0.92
CA GLY A 206 0.77 -21.56 0.77
C GLY A 206 -0.61 -22.23 0.74
N LYS A 207 -1.69 -21.51 1.14
CA LYS A 207 -3.05 -22.05 1.11
C LYS A 207 -3.81 -21.80 -0.19
N TRP A 208 -3.40 -20.79 -0.95
CA TRP A 208 -4.13 -20.35 -2.14
C TRP A 208 -3.26 -20.25 -3.39
N LEU A 209 -1.99 -19.83 -3.27
CA LEU A 209 -1.12 -19.65 -4.42
C LEU A 209 -0.90 -20.93 -5.24
N PRO A 210 -0.81 -22.15 -4.65
CA PRO A 210 -0.73 -23.38 -5.44
C PRO A 210 -1.95 -23.68 -6.33
N HIS A 211 -3.06 -22.97 -6.11
CA HIS A 211 -4.30 -23.12 -6.89
C HIS A 211 -4.49 -21.99 -7.93
N VAL A 212 -3.49 -21.11 -8.10
CA VAL A 212 -3.50 -20.03 -9.08
C VAL A 212 -2.56 -20.37 -10.21
N HIS A 213 -3.07 -20.43 -11.45
CA HIS A 213 -2.33 -20.83 -12.63
C HIS A 213 -2.41 -19.72 -13.69
N ILE A 214 -1.40 -18.86 -13.73
CA ILE A 214 -1.17 -17.83 -14.74
C ILE A 214 0.26 -17.94 -15.28
N ASP A 215 0.57 -17.28 -16.38
CA ASP A 215 1.90 -17.36 -17.00
C ASP A 215 2.92 -16.45 -16.27
N THR A 216 2.46 -15.31 -15.77
CA THR A 216 3.31 -14.37 -15.01
C THR A 216 3.73 -14.98 -13.66
N PRO A 217 5.01 -14.94 -13.29
CA PRO A 217 5.46 -15.32 -11.95
C PRO A 217 4.76 -14.52 -10.85
N ILE A 218 4.27 -15.22 -9.82
CA ILE A 218 3.65 -14.61 -8.63
C ILE A 218 4.46 -14.98 -7.41
N VAL A 219 4.79 -13.98 -6.58
CA VAL A 219 5.50 -14.18 -5.31
C VAL A 219 4.81 -13.46 -4.16
N PRO A 220 4.81 -13.99 -2.94
CA PRO A 220 4.35 -13.25 -1.77
C PRO A 220 5.36 -12.16 -1.39
N ALA A 221 4.86 -11.01 -0.96
CA ALA A 221 5.66 -9.89 -0.49
C ALA A 221 6.55 -10.27 0.71
N LEU A 222 7.80 -9.82 0.68
CA LEU A 222 8.81 -10.11 1.70
C LEU A 222 8.62 -9.25 2.96
N LEU A 223 8.39 -7.94 2.79
CA LEU A 223 8.38 -6.96 3.89
C LEU A 223 7.05 -6.92 4.67
N GLN A 224 6.02 -7.54 4.16
CA GLN A 224 4.73 -7.74 4.84
C GLN A 224 4.17 -6.47 5.52
N ASN A 225 4.04 -6.50 6.87
CA ASN A 225 3.43 -5.43 7.66
C ASN A 225 4.31 -4.18 7.82
N GLU A 226 5.55 -4.20 7.37
CA GLU A 226 6.50 -3.08 7.45
C GLU A 226 6.60 -2.32 6.13
N ALA A 227 6.12 -2.92 5.04
CA ALA A 227 6.24 -2.36 3.69
C ALA A 227 5.70 -0.92 3.58
N GLY A 228 4.50 -0.64 4.12
CA GLY A 228 3.92 0.70 4.11
C GLY A 228 4.78 1.73 4.86
N ILE A 229 5.29 1.37 6.04
CA ILE A 229 6.17 2.25 6.85
C ILE A 229 7.48 2.52 6.10
N ILE A 230 8.12 1.47 5.57
CA ILE A 230 9.40 1.58 4.85
C ILE A 230 9.23 2.40 3.57
N GLY A 231 8.20 2.13 2.79
CA GLY A 231 7.95 2.85 1.54
C GLY A 231 7.59 4.33 1.75
N ALA A 232 6.80 4.64 2.78
CA ALA A 232 6.51 6.02 3.16
C ALA A 232 7.80 6.77 3.52
N ALA A 233 8.66 6.17 4.34
CA ALA A 233 9.94 6.75 4.71
C ALA A 233 10.86 6.95 3.49
N GLN A 234 10.91 5.97 2.56
CA GLN A 234 11.68 6.10 1.33
C GLN A 234 11.24 7.28 0.47
N MET A 235 9.92 7.44 0.28
CA MET A 235 9.39 8.54 -0.51
C MET A 235 9.73 9.90 0.11
N ALA A 236 9.67 10.02 1.45
CA ALA A 236 10.05 11.24 2.15
C ALA A 236 11.56 11.53 2.15
N ALA A 237 12.39 10.50 1.94
CA ALA A 237 13.83 10.66 1.78
C ALA A 237 14.25 11.09 0.38
N ALA A 238 13.40 10.86 -0.64
CA ALA A 238 13.71 11.24 -2.01
C ALA A 238 13.74 12.77 -2.14
N PRO A 239 14.70 13.32 -2.90
CA PRO A 239 14.68 14.75 -3.18
C PRO A 239 13.39 15.09 -3.93
N HIS A 240 12.56 15.96 -3.37
CA HIS A 240 11.39 16.46 -4.07
C HIS A 240 11.87 17.19 -5.33
N PRO A 241 11.38 16.84 -6.53
CA PRO A 241 11.58 17.68 -7.67
C PRO A 241 11.01 19.06 -7.30
N ALA A 242 11.85 20.10 -7.36
CA ALA A 242 11.39 21.46 -7.12
C ALA A 242 10.15 21.71 -8.00
N ALA A 243 9.05 22.14 -7.38
CA ALA A 243 7.84 22.46 -8.10
C ALA A 243 8.19 23.52 -9.16
N THR A 244 8.35 23.10 -10.41
CA THR A 244 8.38 24.01 -11.55
C THR A 244 6.98 24.58 -11.66
N ARG A 245 6.83 25.82 -11.18
CA ARG A 245 5.62 26.65 -11.37
C ARG A 245 5.45 27.01 -12.85
#